data_65e8262be1768d7f8758514fbf165797
#
_entry.id   65e8262be1768d7f8758514fbf165797
#
_cell.length_a   1.000
_cell.length_b   1.000
_cell.length_c   1.000
_cell.angle_alpha   90.00
_cell.angle_beta   90.00
_cell.angle_gamma   90.00
#
_symmetry.space_group_name_H-M   'P 1'
#
loop_
_entity.id
_entity.type
_entity.pdbx_description
1 polymer ?
#
loop_
_entity_poly.entity_id
_entity_poly.type
_entity_poly.pdbx_seq_one_letter_code
_entity_poly.pdbx_strand_id
1 'polypeptide(L)'
;MKPNATTAMEQLIEEVRFAIPFELPVSDLCSGICNGCSKKLIDFLDIEIGDWEQRLQQGEKPGLGDIEKLAKTSRKIYRVLQKNQLV
;
A
#
# COMPACT_ATOMS: atom_id res chain seq x y z
N MET A 1 19.77 5.05 -16.87
CA MET A 1 18.80 6.17 -16.84
C MET A 1 18.00 6.10 -15.57
N LYS A 2 18.00 7.18 -14.81
CA LYS A 2 17.21 7.21 -13.57
C LYS A 2 15.72 7.32 -13.92
N PRO A 3 14.85 6.49 -13.33
CA PRO A 3 13.41 6.67 -13.53
C PRO A 3 12.99 8.02 -12.95
N ASN A 4 12.03 8.67 -13.59
CA ASN A 4 11.47 9.88 -13.04
C ASN A 4 10.57 9.55 -11.84
N ALA A 5 10.14 10.57 -11.09
CA ALA A 5 9.33 10.36 -9.90
C ALA A 5 8.00 9.66 -10.21
N THR A 6 7.43 9.94 -11.37
CA THR A 6 6.18 9.29 -11.81
C THR A 6 6.39 7.79 -11.98
N THR A 7 7.46 7.38 -12.67
CA THR A 7 7.79 5.97 -12.86
C THR A 7 8.08 5.28 -11.54
N ALA A 8 8.82 5.96 -10.64
CA ALA A 8 9.13 5.41 -9.32
C ALA A 8 7.86 5.17 -8.51
N MET A 9 6.91 6.10 -8.57
CA MET A 9 5.62 5.94 -7.87
C MET A 9 4.81 4.79 -8.47
N GLU A 10 4.77 4.67 -9.79
CA GLU A 10 4.06 3.58 -10.46
C GLU A 10 4.64 2.23 -10.06
N GLN A 11 5.96 2.10 -10.02
CA GLN A 11 6.64 0.88 -9.60
C GLN A 11 6.34 0.56 -8.14
N LEU A 12 6.34 1.56 -7.27
CA LEU A 12 6.02 1.37 -5.86
C LEU A 12 4.58 0.86 -5.69
N ILE A 13 3.63 1.46 -6.39
CA ILE A 13 2.23 1.05 -6.35
C ILE A 13 2.10 -0.42 -6.80
N GLU A 14 2.78 -0.78 -7.87
CA GLU A 14 2.74 -2.16 -8.37
C GLU A 14 3.32 -3.14 -7.35
N GLU A 15 4.45 -2.81 -6.75
CA GLU A 15 5.06 -3.64 -5.70
C GLU A 15 4.15 -3.80 -4.50
N VAL A 16 3.52 -2.72 -4.07
CA VAL A 16 2.61 -2.75 -2.91
C VAL A 16 1.38 -3.61 -3.22
N ARG A 17 0.80 -3.47 -4.40
CA ARG A 17 -0.35 -4.29 -4.79
C ARG A 17 0.00 -5.76 -4.88
N PHE A 18 1.22 -6.08 -5.27
CA PHE A 18 1.70 -7.46 -5.32
C PHE A 18 1.93 -8.03 -3.92
N ALA A 19 2.53 -7.24 -3.03
CA ALA A 19 2.95 -7.71 -1.70
C ALA A 19 1.79 -7.78 -0.71
N ILE A 20 0.79 -6.89 -0.83
CA ILE A 20 -0.29 -6.78 0.14
C ILE A 20 -1.56 -7.42 -0.42
N PRO A 21 -2.20 -8.35 0.32
CA PRO A 21 -3.37 -9.08 -0.15
C PRO A 21 -4.64 -8.24 0.00
N PHE A 22 -4.89 -7.32 -0.92
CA PHE A 22 -6.06 -6.44 -0.89
C PHE A 22 -7.38 -7.19 -1.05
N GLU A 23 -7.35 -8.38 -1.64
CA GLU A 23 -8.55 -9.15 -1.94
C GLU A 23 -8.91 -10.19 -0.90
N LEU A 24 -8.20 -10.22 0.25
CA LEU A 24 -8.50 -11.18 1.30
C LEU A 24 -9.89 -10.94 1.89
N PRO A 25 -10.67 -12.03 2.11
CA PRO A 25 -11.97 -11.91 2.77
C PRO A 25 -11.84 -11.36 4.19
N VAL A 26 -12.88 -10.69 4.66
CA VAL A 26 -12.92 -10.14 6.02
C VAL A 26 -12.67 -11.22 7.07
N SER A 27 -13.19 -12.43 6.84
CA SER A 27 -13.00 -13.56 7.74
C SER A 27 -11.53 -13.92 7.95
N ASP A 28 -10.70 -13.76 6.92
CA ASP A 28 -9.26 -14.03 7.02
C ASP A 28 -8.53 -12.87 7.69
N LEU A 29 -9.01 -11.64 7.48
CA LEU A 29 -8.39 -10.44 8.05
C LEU A 29 -8.71 -10.26 9.53
N CYS A 30 -9.84 -10.77 9.98
CA CYS A 30 -10.35 -10.58 11.34
C CYS A 30 -10.48 -11.91 12.09
N SER A 31 -9.53 -12.83 11.90
CA SER A 31 -9.54 -14.10 12.60
C SER A 31 -8.67 -14.05 13.84
N GLY A 32 -9.26 -14.26 15.02
CA GLY A 32 -8.52 -14.41 16.26
C GLY A 32 -8.14 -13.12 16.94
N ILE A 33 -6.95 -13.09 17.56
CA ILE A 33 -6.48 -11.96 18.38
C ILE A 33 -6.15 -10.78 17.48
N CYS A 34 -6.76 -9.64 17.79
CA CYS A 34 -6.60 -8.42 17.01
C CYS A 34 -5.36 -7.64 17.47
N ASN A 35 -4.24 -7.83 16.80
CA ASN A 35 -3.03 -7.02 17.01
C ASN A 35 -3.00 -5.88 15.99
N GLY A 36 -3.99 -5.01 16.09
CA GLY A 36 -4.24 -4.00 15.05
C GLY A 36 -5.24 -4.53 14.03
N CYS A 37 -6.05 -3.65 13.45
CA CYS A 37 -7.07 -4.07 12.50
C CYS A 37 -6.46 -4.12 11.09
N SER A 38 -6.08 -5.30 10.66
CA SER A 38 -5.49 -5.51 9.33
C SER A 38 -6.42 -5.03 8.23
N LYS A 39 -7.72 -5.25 8.39
CA LYS A 39 -8.71 -4.78 7.41
C LYS A 39 -8.65 -3.27 7.25
N LYS A 40 -8.64 -2.52 8.35
CA LYS A 40 -8.57 -1.06 8.31
C LYS A 40 -7.28 -0.57 7.68
N LEU A 41 -6.17 -1.23 7.97
CA LEU A 41 -4.87 -0.87 7.40
C LEU A 41 -4.85 -1.12 5.90
N ILE A 42 -5.38 -2.24 5.45
CA ILE A 42 -5.45 -2.57 4.03
C ILE A 42 -6.40 -1.61 3.32
N ASP A 43 -7.56 -1.31 3.89
CA ASP A 43 -8.49 -0.35 3.32
C ASP A 43 -7.87 1.04 3.20
N PHE A 44 -7.17 1.49 4.23
CA PHE A 44 -6.46 2.77 4.22
C PHE A 44 -5.44 2.81 3.10
N LEU A 45 -4.63 1.78 2.97
CA LEU A 45 -3.60 1.71 1.94
C LEU A 45 -4.20 1.64 0.54
N ASP A 46 -5.29 0.90 0.38
CA ASP A 46 -6.00 0.82 -0.90
C ASP A 46 -6.50 2.20 -1.35
N ILE A 47 -7.04 2.98 -0.43
CA ILE A 47 -7.49 4.34 -0.72
C ILE A 47 -6.31 5.23 -1.12
N GLU A 48 -5.20 5.15 -0.39
CA GLU A 48 -4.00 5.93 -0.69
C GLU A 48 -3.43 5.60 -2.07
N ILE A 49 -3.34 4.32 -2.38
CA ILE A 49 -2.84 3.86 -3.68
C ILE A 49 -3.79 4.26 -4.79
N GLY A 50 -5.09 4.07 -4.58
CA GLY A 50 -6.10 4.45 -5.56
C GLY A 50 -6.08 5.94 -5.87
N ASP A 51 -5.90 6.76 -4.85
CA ASP A 51 -5.77 8.21 -5.00
C ASP A 51 -4.55 8.56 -5.87
N TRP A 52 -3.40 7.93 -5.59
CA TRP A 52 -2.20 8.17 -6.39
C TRP A 52 -2.34 7.67 -7.83
N GLU A 53 -2.97 6.51 -8.02
CA GLU A 53 -3.22 6.00 -9.37
C GLU A 53 -4.06 7.00 -10.17
N GLN A 54 -5.08 7.57 -9.55
CA GLN A 54 -5.94 8.57 -10.20
C GLN A 54 -5.16 9.85 -10.51
N ARG A 55 -4.35 10.33 -9.57
CA ARG A 55 -3.52 11.52 -9.78
C ARG A 55 -2.53 11.32 -10.92
N LEU A 56 -1.91 10.15 -10.99
CA LEU A 56 -0.98 9.83 -12.07
C LEU A 56 -1.68 9.83 -13.43
N GLN A 57 -2.91 9.33 -13.49
CA GLN A 57 -3.70 9.35 -14.72
C GLN A 57 -4.04 10.78 -15.15
N GLN A 58 -4.19 11.68 -14.18
CA GLN A 58 -4.46 13.09 -14.45
C GLN A 58 -3.21 13.88 -14.80
N GLY A 59 -2.06 13.24 -14.80
CA GLY A 59 -0.80 13.89 -15.13
C GLY A 59 -0.10 14.56 -13.95
N GLU A 60 -0.55 14.35 -12.73
CA GLU A 60 0.14 14.88 -11.55
C GLU A 60 1.47 14.16 -11.35
N LYS A 61 2.47 14.93 -10.97
CA LYS A 61 3.80 14.37 -10.71
C LYS A 61 4.01 14.26 -9.20
N PRO A 62 4.31 13.06 -8.70
CA PRO A 62 4.60 12.89 -7.27
C PRO A 62 5.95 13.49 -6.94
N GLY A 63 6.09 13.99 -5.72
CA GLY A 63 7.39 14.39 -5.19
C GLY A 63 8.10 13.23 -4.53
N LEU A 64 9.40 13.37 -4.30
CA LEU A 64 10.19 12.33 -3.61
C LEU A 64 9.65 12.07 -2.21
N GLY A 65 9.20 13.13 -1.52
CA GLY A 65 8.58 12.99 -0.19
C GLY A 65 7.31 12.17 -0.22
N ASP A 66 6.51 12.30 -1.27
CA ASP A 66 5.29 11.53 -1.43
C ASP A 66 5.59 10.04 -1.61
N ILE A 67 6.62 9.75 -2.42
CA ILE A 67 7.06 8.36 -2.66
C ILE A 67 7.57 7.74 -1.36
N GLU A 68 8.41 8.46 -0.61
CA GLU A 68 8.94 7.99 0.66
C GLU A 68 7.82 7.74 1.68
N LYS A 69 6.86 8.64 1.76
CA LYS A 69 5.73 8.52 2.68
C LYS A 69 4.93 7.26 2.38
N LEU A 70 4.61 7.03 1.12
CA LEU A 70 3.85 5.85 0.72
C LEU A 70 4.66 4.58 0.98
N ALA A 71 5.96 4.59 0.69
CA ALA A 71 6.83 3.44 0.94
C ALA A 71 6.89 3.10 2.43
N LYS A 72 7.05 4.09 3.30
CA LYS A 72 7.08 3.88 4.75
C LYS A 72 5.76 3.32 5.26
N THR A 73 4.65 3.90 4.81
CA THR A 73 3.32 3.46 5.21
C THR A 73 3.11 2.00 4.78
N SER A 74 3.48 1.67 3.55
CA SER A 74 3.32 0.32 3.01
C SER A 74 4.15 -0.70 3.80
N ARG A 75 5.39 -0.36 4.14
CA ARG A 75 6.25 -1.25 4.93
C ARG A 75 5.69 -1.48 6.33
N LYS A 76 5.18 -0.44 6.96
CA LYS A 76 4.59 -0.53 8.29
C LYS A 76 3.39 -1.46 8.28
N ILE A 77 2.51 -1.31 7.30
CA ILE A 77 1.34 -2.16 7.14
C ILE A 77 1.76 -3.59 6.84
N TYR A 78 2.73 -3.78 5.97
CA TYR A 78 3.25 -5.11 5.63
C TYR A 78 3.76 -5.84 6.88
N ARG A 79 4.48 -5.14 7.77
CA ARG A 79 4.97 -5.74 9.02
C ARG A 79 3.82 -6.19 9.92
N VAL A 80 2.75 -5.41 10.01
CA VAL A 80 1.57 -5.81 10.79
C VAL A 80 0.94 -7.06 10.20
N LEU A 81 0.84 -7.12 8.88
CA LEU A 81 0.30 -8.29 8.19
C LEU A 81 1.16 -9.52 8.41
N GLN A 82 2.48 -9.37 8.44
CA GLN A 82 3.39 -10.47 8.75
C GLN A 82 3.17 -11.01 10.17
N LYS A 83 2.99 -10.12 11.14
CA LYS A 83 2.69 -10.52 12.52
C LYS A 83 1.38 -11.27 12.62
N ASN A 84 0.42 -10.92 11.78
CA ASN A 84 -0.88 -11.57 11.75
C ASN A 84 -0.91 -12.78 10.80
N GLN A 85 0.24 -13.15 10.24
CA GLN A 85 0.41 -14.31 9.36
C GLN A 85 -0.45 -14.21 8.09
N LEU A 86 -0.69 -13.01 7.59
CA LEU A 86 -1.47 -12.79 6.37
C LEU A 86 -0.59 -12.71 5.12
N VAL A 87 0.70 -12.56 5.30
CA VAL A 87 1.68 -12.53 4.21
C VAL A 87 2.88 -13.38 4.56
#